data_ea09fe01b53066cdd140afe710688f6d
#
_entry.id   ea09fe01b53066cdd140afe710688f6d
#
_cell.length_a   1.000
_cell.length_b   1.000
_cell.length_c   1.000
_cell.angle_alpha   90.00
_cell.angle_beta   90.00
_cell.angle_gamma   90.00
#
_symmetry.space_group_name_H-M   'P 1'
#
loop_
_entity.id
_entity.type
_entity.pdbx_description
1 polymer ?
#
loop_
_entity_poly.entity_id
_entity_poly.type
_entity_poly.pdbx_seq_one_letter_code
_entity_poly.pdbx_strand_id
1 'polypeptide(L)' 'MLMVSNILYYKGYYGKIEYSAEDKVIYGKIMGIHSLISFESESATDIETEFHNAVDDYLSYCKEEGIEPEKTILMED' A
#
# COMPACT_ATOMS: atom_id res chain seq x y z
N MET A 1 -27.53 -1.76 -0.49
CA MET A 1 -26.31 -2.42 -0.93
C MET A 1 -25.08 -1.70 -0.41
N LEU A 2 -24.12 -2.44 0.08
CA LEU A 2 -22.90 -1.87 0.59
C LEU A 2 -21.86 -1.75 -0.52
N MET A 3 -21.20 -0.60 -0.54
CA MET A 3 -20.05 -0.40 -1.39
C MET A 3 -18.82 -0.67 -0.56
N VAL A 4 -17.97 -1.54 -1.05
CA VAL A 4 -16.76 -1.92 -0.34
C VAL A 4 -15.57 -1.52 -1.18
N SER A 5 -14.60 -0.88 -0.54
CA SER A 5 -13.38 -0.49 -1.23
C SER A 5 -12.20 -1.21 -0.60
N ASN A 6 -11.38 -1.81 -1.43
CA ASN A 6 -10.14 -2.45 -0.99
C ASN A 6 -8.93 -1.57 -1.27
N ILE A 7 -9.16 -0.29 -1.54
CA ILE A 7 -8.08 0.62 -1.94
C ILE A 7 -7.84 1.62 -0.82
N LEU A 8 -6.59 1.75 -0.44
CA LEU A 8 -6.15 2.77 0.52
C LEU A 8 -5.35 3.82 -0.24
N TYR A 9 -5.32 5.02 0.31
CA TYR A 9 -4.65 6.13 -0.35
C TYR A 9 -3.86 6.92 0.69
N TYR A 10 -2.61 7.28 0.35
CA TYR A 10 -1.77 8.04 1.25
C TYR A 10 -0.63 8.67 0.47
N LYS A 11 -0.50 9.99 0.58
CA LYS A 11 0.61 10.75 -0.03
C LYS A 11 0.77 10.48 -1.52
N GLY A 12 -0.34 10.29 -2.22
CA GLY A 12 -0.30 10.05 -3.65
C GLY A 12 -0.10 8.61 -4.03
N TYR A 13 -0.07 7.70 -3.07
CA TYR A 13 0.12 6.28 -3.33
C TYR A 13 -1.17 5.53 -3.03
N TYR A 14 -1.41 4.48 -3.80
CA TYR A 14 -2.57 3.64 -3.62
C TYR A 14 -2.13 2.24 -3.21
N GLY A 15 -2.82 1.68 -2.25
CA GLY A 15 -2.56 0.32 -1.83
C GLY A 15 -3.81 -0.51 -2.02
N LYS A 16 -3.66 -1.70 -2.56
CA LYS A 16 -4.78 -2.63 -2.70
C LYS A 16 -4.61 -3.72 -1.66
N ILE A 17 -5.67 -3.98 -0.90
CA ILE A 17 -5.61 -4.96 0.17
C ILE A 17 -6.53 -6.14 -0.14
N GLU A 18 -6.15 -7.29 0.40
CA GLU A 18 -6.91 -8.52 0.29
C GLU A 18 -6.79 -9.28 1.60
N TYR A 19 -7.72 -10.17 1.82
CA TYR A 19 -7.72 -10.97 3.03
C TYR A 19 -7.34 -12.41 2.68
N SER A 20 -6.39 -12.96 3.43
CA SER A 20 -6.03 -14.37 3.31
C SER A 20 -6.70 -15.15 4.43
N ALA A 21 -7.67 -15.98 4.05
CA ALA A 21 -8.37 -16.78 5.04
C ALA A 21 -7.46 -17.86 5.61
N GLU A 22 -6.53 -18.34 4.81
CA GLU A 22 -5.59 -19.37 5.26
C GLU A 22 -4.68 -18.86 6.35
N ASP A 23 -4.11 -17.69 6.11
CA ASP A 23 -3.14 -17.11 7.03
C ASP A 23 -3.79 -16.19 8.05
N LYS A 24 -5.05 -15.87 7.85
CA LYS A 24 -5.82 -14.99 8.71
C LYS A 24 -5.17 -13.63 8.85
N VAL A 25 -4.68 -13.12 7.72
CA VAL A 25 -4.08 -11.79 7.68
C VAL A 25 -4.69 -10.99 6.54
N ILE A 26 -4.68 -9.68 6.70
CA ILE A 26 -4.98 -8.76 5.64
C ILE A 26 -3.65 -8.30 5.09
N TYR A 27 -3.50 -8.36 3.79
CA TYR A 27 -2.24 -7.98 3.16
C TYR A 27 -2.51 -7.09 1.97
N GLY A 28 -1.48 -6.40 1.54
CA GLY A 28 -1.63 -5.55 0.39
C GLY A 28 -0.30 -5.14 -0.19
N LYS A 29 -0.36 -4.38 -1.25
CA LYS A 29 0.84 -3.86 -1.85
C LYS A 29 0.54 -2.49 -2.46
N ILE A 30 1.60 -1.70 -2.62
CA ILE A 30 1.48 -0.40 -3.25
C ILE A 30 1.40 -0.62 -4.75
N MET A 31 0.39 -0.02 -5.37
CA MET A 31 0.10 -0.24 -6.77
C MET A 31 0.75 0.83 -7.63
N GLY A 32 0.96 0.48 -8.89
CA GLY A 32 1.36 1.48 -9.88
C GLY A 32 2.81 1.90 -9.83
N ILE A 33 3.66 1.19 -9.10
CA ILE A 33 5.08 1.47 -9.09
C ILE A 33 5.81 0.17 -9.40
N HIS A 34 7.07 0.29 -9.83
CA HIS A 34 7.87 -0.88 -10.19
C HIS A 34 8.42 -1.59 -8.96
N SER A 35 8.65 -0.85 -7.88
CA SER A 35 9.14 -1.45 -6.66
C SER A 35 8.06 -2.34 -6.05
N LEU A 36 8.47 -3.48 -5.54
CA LEU A 36 7.53 -4.39 -4.90
C LEU A 36 7.50 -4.10 -3.41
N ILE A 37 6.47 -3.40 -2.97
CA ILE A 37 6.33 -3.02 -1.58
C ILE A 37 5.01 -3.55 -1.08
N SER A 38 5.08 -4.40 -0.07
CA SER A 38 3.90 -5.02 0.51
C SER A 38 3.82 -4.72 1.99
N PHE A 39 2.65 -4.97 2.56
CA PHE A 39 2.40 -4.75 3.96
C PHE A 39 1.30 -5.71 4.40
N GLU A 40 1.22 -5.95 5.69
CA GLU A 40 0.20 -6.87 6.19
C GLU A 40 -0.11 -6.56 7.64
N SER A 41 -1.26 -7.04 8.10
CA SER A 41 -1.68 -6.90 9.48
C SER A 41 -2.75 -7.95 9.77
N GLU A 42 -2.81 -8.39 11.00
CA GLU A 42 -3.87 -9.28 11.45
C GLU A 42 -5.12 -8.51 11.83
N SER A 43 -5.05 -7.19 11.86
CA SER A 43 -6.14 -6.35 12.30
C SER A 43 -6.56 -5.41 11.18
N ALA A 44 -7.87 -5.38 10.91
CA ALA A 44 -8.41 -4.46 9.93
C ALA A 44 -8.20 -3.01 10.37
N THR A 45 -8.15 -2.79 11.66
CA THR A 45 -7.92 -1.44 12.17
C THR A 45 -6.48 -0.99 11.88
N ASP A 46 -5.54 -1.92 11.93
CA ASP A 46 -4.13 -1.56 11.80
C ASP A 46 -3.61 -1.61 10.38
N ILE A 47 -4.36 -2.20 9.46
CA ILE A 47 -3.83 -2.36 8.11
C ILE A 47 -3.55 -1.02 7.44
N GLU A 48 -4.34 -0.03 7.73
CA GLU A 48 -4.13 1.30 7.15
C GLU A 48 -2.84 1.91 7.69
N THR A 49 -2.57 1.71 8.99
CA THR A 49 -1.33 2.19 9.59
C THR A 49 -0.13 1.49 8.95
N GLU A 50 -0.25 0.20 8.70
CA GLU A 50 0.83 -0.54 8.04
C GLU A 50 1.07 -0.03 6.63
N PHE A 51 0.00 0.32 5.93
CA PHE A 51 0.14 0.91 4.60
C PHE A 51 0.87 2.25 4.68
N HIS A 52 0.47 3.10 5.63
CA HIS A 52 1.14 4.40 5.80
C HIS A 52 2.62 4.22 6.09
N ASN A 53 2.95 3.27 6.96
CA ASN A 53 4.34 3.01 7.29
C ASN A 53 5.13 2.53 6.08
N ALA A 54 4.51 1.69 5.25
CA ALA A 54 5.18 1.19 4.06
C ALA A 54 5.49 2.32 3.10
N VAL A 55 4.55 3.26 2.92
CA VAL A 55 4.78 4.41 2.06
C VAL A 55 5.90 5.28 2.62
N ASP A 56 5.83 5.57 3.92
CA ASP A 56 6.83 6.44 4.54
C ASP A 56 8.22 5.81 4.49
N ASP A 57 8.30 4.50 4.71
CA ASP A 57 9.58 3.80 4.62
C ASP A 57 10.15 3.86 3.22
N TYR A 58 9.30 3.70 2.22
CA TYR A 58 9.74 3.78 0.83
C TYR A 58 10.26 5.19 0.52
N LEU A 59 9.56 6.21 0.97
CA LEU A 59 9.99 7.58 0.70
C LEU A 59 11.31 7.89 1.42
N SER A 60 11.46 7.40 2.64
CA SER A 60 12.71 7.59 3.38
C SER A 60 13.86 6.88 2.67
N TYR A 61 13.62 5.68 2.20
CA TYR A 61 14.64 4.92 1.48
C TYR A 61 15.08 5.68 0.23
N CYS A 62 14.13 6.19 -0.53
CA CYS A 62 14.46 6.94 -1.74
C CYS A 62 15.29 8.17 -1.43
N LYS A 63 14.95 8.86 -0.34
CA LYS A 63 15.68 10.05 0.04
C LYS A 63 17.11 9.72 0.44
N GLU A 64 17.28 8.63 1.18
CA GLU A 64 18.61 8.22 1.61
C GLU A 64 19.49 7.79 0.45
N GLU A 65 18.90 7.15 -0.54
CA GLU A 65 19.64 6.65 -1.69
C GLU A 65 19.75 7.67 -2.81
N GLY A 66 19.13 8.82 -2.66
CA GLY A 66 19.15 9.81 -3.72
C GLY A 66 18.36 9.41 -4.94
N ILE A 67 17.34 8.59 -4.76
CA ILE A 67 16.51 8.08 -5.84
C ILE A 67 15.21 8.86 -5.87
N GLU A 68 14.78 9.19 -7.08
CA GLU A 68 13.49 9.85 -7.24
C GLU A 68 12.39 8.83 -6.97
N PRO A 69 11.51 9.08 -6.00
CA PRO A 69 10.47 8.09 -5.71
C PRO A 69 9.46 8.00 -6.85
N GLU A 70 9.05 6.78 -7.13
CA GLU A 70 7.97 6.57 -8.09
C GLU A 70 6.65 7.01 -7.47
N LYS A 71 5.71 7.33 -8.33
CA LYS A 71 4.37 7.67 -7.87
C LYS A 71 3.40 6.71 -8.50
N THR A 72 2.34 6.43 -7.76
CA THR A 72 1.30 5.57 -8.30
C THR A 72 0.73 6.20 -9.56
N ILE A 73 0.68 5.42 -10.60
CA ILE A 73 0.10 5.85 -11.87
C ILE A 73 -1.26 5.20 -11.99
N LEU A 74 -2.29 6.03 -12.06
CA LEU A 74 -3.64 5.53 -12.27
C LEU A 74 -3.90 5.45 -13.75
N MET A 75 -4.22 4.25 -14.21
CA MET A 75 -4.54 4.05 -15.61
C MET A 75 -5.95 4.52 -15.85
N GLU A 76 -6.08 5.51 -16.66
CA GLU A 76 -7.38 6.00 -17.06
C GLU A 76 -7.58 5.72 -18.52
N ASP A 77 -8.77 5.39 -18.83
CA ASP A 77 -9.08 5.10 -20.23
C ASP A 77 -9.66 6.22 -20.92
#